data_c3dd2fbbd14766bba4915ca08d571c6f
#
_entry.id   c3dd2fbbd14766bba4915ca08d571c6f
#
_cell.length_a   1.000
_cell.length_b   1.000
_cell.length_c   1.000
_cell.angle_alpha   90.00
_cell.angle_beta   90.00
_cell.angle_gamma   90.00
#
_symmetry.space_group_name_H-M   'P 1'
#
loop_
_entity.id
_entity.type
_entity.pdbx_description
1 polymer ?
#
loop_
_entity_poly.entity_id
_entity_poly.type
_entity_poly.pdbx_seq_one_letter_code
_entity_poly.pdbx_strand_id
1 'polypeptide(L)'
;MKIKFKNLGPIENGEIDFNDLKGINLIIGKNNTGKTYLSNLLYSFFKIMRQIGVPLFMLSNIKSNDIIDYNLLQEKCEKEIELNLKQELITTFHVHSDFFKNFEIVKVDLTDEIDKLKEKNIESKILIMFKDKNKTIITKIVNHKIIFEIKDYYENSKNIKLEYDGTINSDFETKEVDLELLGLYSLLNKYFFDKNVKIHFFPAERSGIMLFYNQMLESQNNILRKLELTQDMNLLKKNSRYSEPVNEYIIRLNQLEEYENKDETEIYRNLVKDIDIQNIIEGEIIIKSNQIIYKNQEDVELNMGLVSSTVKTLAGFFLYLKYQAQEGDIIFIDEIELNLHPENQRKVMRLINYLSKQGLKFVISTHSPVITQEMNNMIMFEKCKDKIDDEIIKEHSIDRENYGLRQEDVNVYFLNNKTIKNTEFEEDGIITETFNEVLGEIDNLYQELLFAMEEE
;
A
#
# COMPACT_ATOMS: atom_id res chain seq x y z
N MET A 1 9.53 -11.29 7.76
CA MET A 1 10.13 -10.20 8.58
C MET A 1 9.10 -9.73 9.58
N LYS A 2 9.52 -9.59 10.83
CA LYS A 2 8.65 -9.17 11.92
C LYS A 2 9.11 -7.84 12.50
N ILE A 3 8.17 -6.93 12.73
CA ILE A 3 8.45 -5.67 13.42
C ILE A 3 7.63 -5.60 14.70
N LYS A 4 8.33 -5.43 15.83
CA LYS A 4 7.73 -5.13 17.12
C LYS A 4 7.94 -3.66 17.44
N PHE A 5 6.87 -3.00 17.87
CA PHE A 5 6.91 -1.58 18.19
C PHE A 5 6.02 -1.21 19.37
N LYS A 6 6.26 -0.01 19.93
CA LYS A 6 5.48 0.58 21.01
C LYS A 6 5.09 2.01 20.71
N ASN A 7 3.95 2.43 21.25
CA ASN A 7 3.46 3.82 21.28
C ASN A 7 3.31 4.43 19.86
N LEU A 8 2.74 3.67 18.90
CA LEU A 8 2.36 4.18 17.59
C LEU A 8 0.97 4.81 17.66
N GLY A 9 0.90 6.12 17.94
CA GLY A 9 -0.37 6.79 18.19
C GLY A 9 -1.16 6.13 19.32
N PRO A 10 -2.39 5.66 19.08
CA PRO A 10 -3.20 4.96 20.09
C PRO A 10 -2.73 3.53 20.41
N ILE A 11 -1.84 2.96 19.62
CA ILE A 11 -1.37 1.58 19.78
C ILE A 11 -0.20 1.57 20.75
N GLU A 12 -0.39 0.98 21.92
CA GLU A 12 0.65 0.88 22.95
C GLU A 12 1.70 -0.20 22.61
N ASN A 13 1.25 -1.35 22.09
CA ASN A 13 2.12 -2.44 21.67
C ASN A 13 1.61 -3.07 20.40
N GLY A 14 2.51 -3.31 19.44
CA GLY A 14 2.18 -3.97 18.18
C GLY A 14 3.30 -4.89 17.70
N GLU A 15 2.88 -5.94 17.00
CA GLU A 15 3.75 -6.84 16.24
C GLU A 15 3.11 -7.10 14.89
N ILE A 16 3.88 -6.99 13.82
CA ILE A 16 3.44 -7.24 12.44
C ILE A 16 4.43 -8.19 11.79
N ASP A 17 3.90 -9.20 11.12
CA ASP A 17 4.69 -10.09 10.27
C ASP A 17 4.50 -9.73 8.79
N PHE A 18 5.52 -9.15 8.17
CA PHE A 18 5.50 -8.76 6.75
C PHE A 18 5.71 -9.94 5.78
N ASN A 19 6.10 -11.13 6.28
CA ASN A 19 6.21 -12.33 5.44
C ASN A 19 4.88 -12.79 4.90
N ASP A 20 3.84 -12.35 5.56
CA ASP A 20 2.47 -12.74 5.29
C ASP A 20 1.68 -11.67 4.52
N LEU A 21 2.33 -10.76 3.77
CA LEU A 21 1.54 -9.88 2.91
C LEU A 21 0.80 -10.72 1.87
N LYS A 22 -0.43 -11.05 2.22
CA LYS A 22 -1.35 -11.82 1.38
C LYS A 22 -1.96 -10.96 0.28
N GLY A 23 -2.79 -11.56 -0.56
CA GLY A 23 -3.56 -10.83 -1.55
C GLY A 23 -4.43 -9.75 -0.90
N ILE A 24 -5.03 -10.04 0.26
CA ILE A 24 -5.84 -9.08 1.02
C ILE A 24 -5.35 -9.04 2.47
N ASN A 25 -5.00 -7.83 2.95
CA ASN A 25 -4.61 -7.59 4.34
C ASN A 25 -5.59 -6.57 4.92
N LEU A 26 -6.43 -7.02 5.83
CA LEU A 26 -7.50 -6.23 6.39
C LEU A 26 -7.12 -5.72 7.79
N ILE A 27 -7.26 -4.41 8.01
CA ILE A 27 -7.04 -3.75 9.29
C ILE A 27 -8.41 -3.36 9.86
N ILE A 28 -8.85 -4.06 10.91
CA ILE A 28 -10.17 -3.87 11.52
C ILE A 28 -10.02 -3.23 12.90
N GLY A 29 -10.98 -2.40 13.29
CA GLY A 29 -11.06 -1.83 14.63
C GLY A 29 -12.05 -0.68 14.72
N LYS A 30 -12.46 -0.34 15.93
CA LYS A 30 -13.31 0.83 16.22
C LYS A 30 -12.62 2.13 15.79
N ASN A 31 -13.36 3.23 15.73
CA ASN A 31 -12.75 4.54 15.48
C ASN A 31 -11.72 4.87 16.56
N ASN A 32 -10.67 5.60 16.18
CA ASN A 32 -9.56 6.00 17.06
C ASN A 32 -8.73 4.85 17.66
N THR A 33 -8.78 3.63 17.11
CA THR A 33 -7.93 2.52 17.56
C THR A 33 -6.53 2.51 16.94
N GLY A 34 -6.29 3.35 15.91
CA GLY A 34 -4.98 3.46 15.25
C GLY A 34 -4.86 2.79 13.88
N LYS A 35 -5.98 2.46 13.22
CA LYS A 35 -5.97 1.84 11.87
C LYS A 35 -5.12 2.63 10.88
N THR A 36 -5.36 3.93 10.75
CA THR A 36 -4.60 4.83 9.87
C THR A 36 -3.12 4.90 10.27
N TYR A 37 -2.79 4.84 11.58
CA TYR A 37 -1.39 4.78 12.03
C TYR A 37 -0.71 3.49 11.57
N LEU A 38 -1.41 2.37 11.67
CA LEU A 38 -0.89 1.08 11.22
C LEU A 38 -0.72 1.05 9.70
N SER A 39 -1.72 1.53 8.94
CA SER A 39 -1.64 1.65 7.47
C SER A 39 -0.44 2.49 7.03
N ASN A 40 -0.21 3.63 7.69
CA ASN A 40 0.93 4.50 7.40
C ASN A 40 2.27 3.89 7.82
N LEU A 41 2.33 3.10 8.91
CA LEU A 41 3.53 2.36 9.28
C LEU A 41 3.89 1.33 8.19
N LEU A 42 2.91 0.58 7.72
CA LEU A 42 3.08 -0.39 6.64
C LEU A 42 3.50 0.29 5.34
N TYR A 43 2.84 1.38 4.98
CA TYR A 43 3.19 2.19 3.81
C TYR A 43 4.63 2.72 3.89
N SER A 44 5.01 3.34 5.00
CA SER A 44 6.36 3.85 5.24
C SER A 44 7.41 2.73 5.14
N PHE A 45 7.09 1.57 5.70
CA PHE A 45 7.95 0.42 5.63
C PHE A 45 8.19 -0.04 4.17
N PHE A 46 7.14 -0.27 3.39
CA PHE A 46 7.29 -0.68 1.99
C PHE A 46 7.99 0.39 1.15
N LYS A 47 7.74 1.66 1.44
CA LYS A 47 8.43 2.77 0.80
C LYS A 47 9.93 2.77 1.07
N ILE A 48 10.35 2.59 2.34
CA ILE A 48 11.76 2.45 2.70
C ILE A 48 12.36 1.26 1.98
N MET A 49 11.74 0.09 2.07
CA MET A 49 12.25 -1.12 1.42
C MET A 49 12.42 -0.95 -0.09
N ARG A 50 11.59 -0.13 -0.74
CA ARG A 50 11.72 0.22 -2.14
C ARG A 50 12.83 1.25 -2.41
N GLN A 51 12.99 2.24 -1.52
CA GLN A 51 13.96 3.33 -1.66
C GLN A 51 15.39 2.92 -1.25
N ILE A 52 15.53 1.96 -0.35
CA ILE A 52 16.82 1.47 0.16
C ILE A 52 17.71 0.89 -0.97
N GLY A 53 17.22 0.81 -2.17
CA GLY A 53 18.06 0.48 -3.32
C GLY A 53 19.24 1.42 -3.55
N VAL A 54 19.25 2.66 -3.05
CA VAL A 54 20.39 3.60 -3.22
C VAL A 54 20.38 4.78 -2.24
N PRO A 55 20.99 4.72 -1.07
CA PRO A 55 21.66 5.91 -0.55
C PRO A 55 23.01 6.00 -1.23
N LEU A 56 23.14 6.91 -2.18
CA LEU A 56 24.40 7.27 -2.84
C LEU A 56 25.33 8.00 -1.84
N PHE A 57 26.05 7.29 -0.97
CA PHE A 57 27.10 7.90 -0.17
C PHE A 57 28.39 7.09 -0.19
N MET A 58 29.38 7.73 -0.76
CA MET A 58 30.84 7.54 -0.73
C MET A 58 31.43 6.19 -0.37
N LEU A 59 31.96 5.58 -1.38
CA LEU A 59 32.76 4.37 -1.40
C LEU A 59 34.21 4.68 -1.07
N SER A 60 34.64 4.45 0.12
CA SER A 60 36.07 4.29 0.42
C SER A 60 36.24 3.01 1.23
N ASN A 61 36.99 2.05 0.69
CA ASN A 61 37.57 0.87 1.36
C ASN A 61 36.87 -0.51 1.25
N ILE A 62 36.20 -0.86 0.15
CA ILE A 62 35.86 -2.27 -0.07
C ILE A 62 36.81 -2.91 -1.09
N LYS A 63 37.32 -4.09 -0.76
CA LYS A 63 38.06 -4.97 -1.66
C LYS A 63 37.09 -5.92 -2.34
N SER A 64 37.26 -6.16 -3.65
CA SER A 64 36.49 -7.18 -4.36
C SER A 64 36.75 -8.57 -3.76
N ASN A 65 35.68 -9.37 -3.61
CA ASN A 65 35.66 -10.73 -3.10
C ASN A 65 35.68 -10.89 -1.57
N ASP A 66 35.26 -9.90 -0.80
CA ASP A 66 35.06 -10.11 0.63
C ASP A 66 33.85 -11.03 0.87
N ILE A 67 34.05 -12.03 1.72
CA ILE A 67 33.01 -12.94 2.19
C ILE A 67 32.51 -12.43 3.54
N ILE A 68 31.23 -12.16 3.66
CA ILE A 68 30.68 -11.50 4.83
C ILE A 68 29.85 -12.47 5.68
N ASP A 69 29.92 -12.25 7.00
CA ASP A 69 29.09 -12.96 7.97
C ASP A 69 27.65 -12.46 7.87
N TYR A 70 26.73 -13.37 7.55
CA TYR A 70 25.31 -13.10 7.46
C TYR A 70 24.71 -12.50 8.74
N ASN A 71 25.16 -12.93 9.91
CA ASN A 71 24.61 -12.47 11.19
C ASN A 71 24.93 -11.00 11.42
N LEU A 72 26.18 -10.61 11.17
CA LEU A 72 26.61 -9.21 11.32
C LEU A 72 25.88 -8.30 10.32
N LEU A 73 25.67 -8.80 9.10
CA LEU A 73 24.96 -8.05 8.07
C LEU A 73 23.47 -7.91 8.39
N GLN A 74 22.87 -8.96 8.93
CA GLN A 74 21.49 -8.94 9.41
C GLN A 74 21.28 -7.88 10.50
N GLU A 75 22.12 -7.89 11.55
CA GLU A 75 22.02 -6.92 12.66
C GLU A 75 22.15 -5.46 12.17
N LYS A 76 23.08 -5.21 11.24
CA LYS A 76 23.22 -3.88 10.63
C LYS A 76 21.97 -3.47 9.86
N CYS A 77 21.42 -4.38 9.06
CA CYS A 77 20.23 -4.13 8.26
C CYS A 77 19.00 -3.85 9.13
N GLU A 78 18.78 -4.66 10.15
CA GLU A 78 17.67 -4.49 11.10
C GLU A 78 17.75 -3.12 11.81
N LYS A 79 18.95 -2.72 12.23
CA LYS A 79 19.16 -1.42 12.87
C LYS A 79 18.96 -0.24 11.94
N GLU A 80 19.37 -0.37 10.69
CA GLU A 80 19.18 0.69 9.68
C GLU A 80 17.70 0.84 9.30
N ILE A 81 16.96 -0.26 9.16
CA ILE A 81 15.51 -0.23 8.95
C ILE A 81 14.83 0.45 10.13
N GLU A 82 15.22 0.16 11.37
CA GLU A 82 14.67 0.80 12.57
C GLU A 82 14.84 2.32 12.53
N LEU A 83 16.05 2.80 12.22
CA LEU A 83 16.34 4.23 12.15
C LEU A 83 15.56 4.93 11.04
N ASN A 84 15.57 4.34 9.84
CA ASN A 84 14.90 4.92 8.67
C ASN A 84 13.37 4.91 8.80
N LEU A 85 12.79 3.87 9.40
CA LEU A 85 11.34 3.77 9.55
C LEU A 85 10.77 4.85 10.46
N LYS A 86 11.46 5.17 11.54
CA LYS A 86 11.05 6.28 12.41
C LYS A 86 11.10 7.63 11.70
N GLN A 87 12.15 7.86 10.92
CA GLN A 87 12.30 9.07 10.11
C GLN A 87 11.22 9.17 9.04
N GLU A 88 10.96 8.07 8.34
CA GLU A 88 9.96 8.00 7.28
C GLU A 88 8.55 8.23 7.80
N LEU A 89 8.20 7.71 8.99
CA LEU A 89 6.91 8.00 9.62
C LEU A 89 6.70 9.48 9.89
N ILE A 90 7.73 10.20 10.35
CA ILE A 90 7.66 11.66 10.56
C ILE A 90 7.35 12.36 9.22
N THR A 91 7.98 11.91 8.14
CA THR A 91 7.76 12.42 6.77
C THR A 91 6.36 12.05 6.28
N THR A 92 5.96 10.79 6.41
CA THR A 92 4.66 10.28 5.96
C THR A 92 3.49 11.00 6.61
N PHE A 93 3.54 11.24 7.94
CA PHE A 93 2.51 11.99 8.65
C PHE A 93 2.66 13.49 8.53
N HIS A 94 3.80 13.95 8.04
CA HIS A 94 4.11 15.38 7.91
C HIS A 94 4.02 16.14 9.23
N VAL A 95 4.60 15.59 10.28
CA VAL A 95 4.57 16.10 11.66
C VAL A 95 5.96 16.45 12.16
N HIS A 96 6.02 17.23 13.26
CA HIS A 96 7.27 17.49 13.94
C HIS A 96 7.78 16.21 14.64
N SER A 97 9.10 16.05 14.77
CA SER A 97 9.73 14.86 15.39
C SER A 97 9.22 14.56 16.80
N ASP A 98 8.80 15.58 17.55
CA ASP A 98 8.26 15.43 18.91
C ASP A 98 6.94 14.65 18.94
N PHE A 99 6.20 14.59 17.83
CA PHE A 99 4.96 13.82 17.74
C PHE A 99 5.19 12.32 17.98
N PHE A 100 6.28 11.79 17.46
CA PHE A 100 6.71 10.39 17.63
C PHE A 100 7.81 10.22 18.67
N LYS A 101 7.98 11.15 19.64
CA LYS A 101 9.04 11.05 20.66
C LYS A 101 8.98 9.75 21.47
N ASN A 102 7.77 9.27 21.78
CA ASN A 102 7.54 8.04 22.55
C ASN A 102 7.45 6.78 21.66
N PHE A 103 7.40 6.93 20.34
CA PHE A 103 7.38 5.80 19.43
C PHE A 103 8.74 5.10 19.43
N GLU A 104 8.71 3.79 19.62
CA GLU A 104 9.88 2.93 19.67
C GLU A 104 9.67 1.71 18.81
N ILE A 105 10.65 1.39 17.96
CA ILE A 105 10.76 0.10 17.32
C ILE A 105 11.59 -0.76 18.25
N VAL A 106 10.95 -1.81 18.80
CA VAL A 106 11.57 -2.69 19.79
C VAL A 106 12.49 -3.71 19.13
N LYS A 107 12.08 -4.21 17.97
CA LYS A 107 12.83 -5.18 17.18
C LYS A 107 12.36 -5.18 15.73
N VAL A 108 13.34 -5.24 14.83
CA VAL A 108 13.15 -5.70 13.44
C VAL A 108 13.77 -7.08 13.37
N ASP A 109 13.12 -8.05 12.77
CA ASP A 109 13.61 -9.43 12.66
C ASP A 109 13.53 -9.89 11.20
N LEU A 110 14.68 -10.08 10.58
CA LEU A 110 14.85 -10.50 9.19
C LEU A 110 15.27 -11.97 9.04
N THR A 111 15.24 -12.75 10.11
CA THR A 111 15.79 -14.12 10.12
C THR A 111 15.18 -14.98 9.02
N ASP A 112 13.86 -15.02 8.93
CA ASP A 112 13.15 -15.86 7.93
C ASP A 112 13.47 -15.45 6.50
N GLU A 113 13.62 -14.14 6.22
CA GLU A 113 13.95 -13.62 4.88
C GLU A 113 15.36 -13.98 4.47
N ILE A 114 16.30 -13.81 5.38
CA ILE A 114 17.70 -14.14 5.14
C ILE A 114 17.87 -15.63 4.92
N ASP A 115 17.17 -16.47 5.69
CA ASP A 115 17.21 -17.93 5.49
C ASP A 115 16.60 -18.33 4.13
N LYS A 116 15.48 -17.75 3.75
CA LYS A 116 14.89 -17.95 2.42
C LYS A 116 15.78 -17.42 1.29
N LEU A 117 16.50 -16.30 1.51
CA LEU A 117 17.46 -15.77 0.57
C LEU A 117 18.67 -16.72 0.39
N LYS A 118 19.16 -17.34 1.47
CA LYS A 118 20.27 -18.32 1.42
C LYS A 118 19.95 -19.50 0.51
N GLU A 119 18.67 -19.92 0.45
CA GLU A 119 18.22 -21.05 -0.38
C GLU A 119 18.09 -20.69 -1.86
N LYS A 120 17.99 -19.39 -2.19
CA LYS A 120 17.80 -18.89 -3.55
C LYS A 120 19.13 -18.43 -4.14
N ASN A 121 19.45 -18.89 -5.36
CA ASN A 121 20.54 -18.34 -6.16
C ASN A 121 20.08 -17.02 -6.81
N ILE A 122 20.14 -15.93 -6.05
CA ILE A 122 19.73 -14.60 -6.50
C ILE A 122 20.97 -13.75 -6.79
N GLU A 123 20.94 -13.03 -7.91
CA GLU A 123 21.93 -12.01 -8.25
C GLU A 123 21.25 -10.64 -8.29
N SER A 124 21.85 -9.65 -7.64
CA SER A 124 21.45 -8.25 -7.74
C SER A 124 22.61 -7.42 -8.28
N LYS A 125 22.30 -6.39 -9.07
CA LYS A 125 23.28 -5.47 -9.66
C LYS A 125 22.90 -4.05 -9.33
N ILE A 126 23.83 -3.30 -8.76
CA ILE A 126 23.69 -1.86 -8.50
C ILE A 126 24.73 -1.12 -9.31
N LEU A 127 24.28 -0.15 -10.11
CA LEU A 127 25.17 0.78 -10.79
C LEU A 127 25.38 2.01 -9.91
N ILE A 128 26.62 2.32 -9.57
CA ILE A 128 26.97 3.50 -8.81
C ILE A 128 27.75 4.44 -9.74
N MET A 129 27.22 5.64 -9.94
CA MET A 129 27.86 6.68 -10.72
C MET A 129 28.66 7.61 -9.82
N PHE A 130 29.97 7.76 -10.11
CA PHE A 130 30.85 8.74 -9.49
C PHE A 130 31.14 9.86 -10.48
N LYS A 131 31.55 11.05 -9.97
CA LYS A 131 31.96 12.18 -10.81
C LYS A 131 32.99 11.80 -11.87
N ASP A 132 33.88 10.88 -11.56
CA ASP A 132 35.02 10.52 -12.41
C ASP A 132 35.03 9.06 -12.90
N LYS A 133 34.25 8.17 -12.33
CA LYS A 133 34.21 6.74 -12.69
C LYS A 133 32.89 6.10 -12.28
N ASN A 134 32.30 5.34 -13.18
CA ASN A 134 31.11 4.52 -12.88
C ASN A 134 31.55 3.13 -12.44
N LYS A 135 30.98 2.62 -11.36
CA LYS A 135 31.22 1.25 -10.89
C LYS A 135 29.92 0.49 -10.78
N THR A 136 29.96 -0.78 -11.10
CA THR A 136 28.86 -1.71 -10.89
C THR A 136 29.17 -2.63 -9.73
N ILE A 137 28.30 -2.67 -8.74
CA ILE A 137 28.35 -3.66 -7.66
C ILE A 137 27.41 -4.77 -8.03
N ILE A 138 27.91 -5.98 -8.05
CA ILE A 138 27.16 -7.19 -8.28
C ILE A 138 27.15 -7.96 -6.97
N THR A 139 25.98 -8.14 -6.39
CA THR A 139 25.79 -8.95 -5.19
C THR A 139 25.13 -10.27 -5.60
N LYS A 140 25.78 -11.38 -5.27
CA LYS A 140 25.32 -12.73 -5.61
C LYS A 140 25.21 -13.59 -4.36
N ILE A 141 24.23 -14.47 -4.33
CA ILE A 141 24.19 -15.56 -3.38
C ILE A 141 24.58 -16.83 -4.14
N VAL A 142 25.70 -17.41 -3.71
CA VAL A 142 26.22 -18.66 -4.30
C VAL A 142 26.62 -19.59 -3.16
N ASN A 143 26.12 -20.82 -3.15
CA ASN A 143 26.39 -21.81 -2.11
C ASN A 143 26.20 -21.26 -0.69
N HIS A 144 25.08 -20.62 -0.44
CA HIS A 144 24.71 -20.01 0.85
C HIS A 144 25.67 -18.90 1.34
N LYS A 145 26.42 -18.26 0.44
CA LYS A 145 27.31 -17.13 0.76
C LYS A 145 26.96 -15.92 -0.07
N ILE A 146 27.00 -14.75 0.54
CA ILE A 146 26.89 -13.49 -0.18
C ILE A 146 28.28 -13.12 -0.70
N ILE A 147 28.38 -12.87 -2.00
CA ILE A 147 29.60 -12.48 -2.69
C ILE A 147 29.37 -11.12 -3.33
N PHE A 148 30.28 -10.20 -3.07
CA PHE A 148 30.28 -8.87 -3.67
C PHE A 148 31.36 -8.78 -4.73
N GLU A 149 30.98 -8.44 -5.95
CA GLU A 149 31.89 -8.16 -7.05
C GLU A 149 31.77 -6.68 -7.43
N ILE A 150 32.89 -5.96 -7.43
CA ILE A 150 32.98 -4.57 -7.90
C ILE A 150 33.62 -4.59 -9.26
N LYS A 151 32.94 -4.07 -10.29
CA LYS A 151 33.46 -3.96 -11.65
C LYS A 151 33.44 -2.51 -12.12
N ASP A 152 34.46 -2.12 -12.88
CA ASP A 152 34.42 -0.84 -13.58
C ASP A 152 33.35 -0.91 -14.68
N TYR A 153 32.57 0.14 -14.78
CA TYR A 153 31.54 0.24 -15.83
C TYR A 153 32.19 0.76 -17.12
N TYR A 154 32.14 -0.04 -18.17
CA TYR A 154 32.48 0.37 -19.52
C TYR A 154 31.21 0.50 -20.37
N GLU A 155 31.04 1.60 -21.09
CA GLU A 155 29.84 1.96 -21.86
C GLU A 155 29.38 0.91 -22.91
N ASN A 156 30.16 -0.11 -23.18
CA ASN A 156 29.86 -1.14 -24.20
C ASN A 156 29.00 -2.32 -23.74
N SER A 157 28.57 -2.36 -22.46
CA SER A 157 27.61 -3.36 -22.01
C SER A 157 26.18 -2.85 -22.22
N LYS A 158 25.60 -3.14 -23.38
CA LYS A 158 24.18 -2.96 -23.66
C LYS A 158 23.36 -3.70 -22.59
N ASN A 159 22.42 -3.01 -21.97
CA ASN A 159 21.41 -3.45 -21.02
C ASN A 159 21.79 -3.44 -19.55
N ILE A 160 21.73 -2.28 -18.91
CA ILE A 160 21.11 -2.07 -17.59
C ILE A 160 20.88 -0.55 -17.49
N LYS A 161 19.69 -0.08 -17.83
CA LYS A 161 19.20 1.24 -17.48
C LYS A 161 18.37 1.07 -16.21
N LEU A 162 18.95 1.38 -15.07
CA LEU A 162 18.17 1.75 -13.90
C LEU A 162 17.95 3.26 -14.01
N GLU A 163 16.79 3.68 -14.51
CA GLU A 163 16.39 5.08 -14.51
C GLU A 163 16.01 5.45 -13.08
N TYR A 164 16.91 6.17 -12.42
CA TYR A 164 16.61 6.94 -11.22
C TYR A 164 16.71 8.40 -11.62
N ASP A 165 15.56 9.05 -11.75
CA ASP A 165 15.46 10.48 -12.01
C ASP A 165 15.40 11.21 -10.66
N GLY A 166 16.58 11.51 -10.12
CA GLY A 166 16.76 12.26 -8.88
C GLY A 166 18.08 13.02 -8.92
N THR A 167 18.04 14.29 -9.30
CA THR A 167 19.16 15.22 -9.18
C THR A 167 19.54 15.40 -7.70
N ILE A 168 20.70 14.89 -7.31
CA ILE A 168 21.26 15.08 -5.97
C ILE A 168 22.18 16.31 -6.00
N ASN A 169 21.83 17.32 -5.22
CA ASN A 169 22.66 18.49 -4.96
C ASN A 169 23.86 18.13 -4.06
N SER A 170 25.03 18.66 -4.40
CA SER A 170 26.38 18.28 -3.98
C SER A 170 26.83 18.75 -2.59
N ASP A 171 25.93 19.04 -1.65
CA ASP A 171 26.31 19.65 -0.36
C ASP A 171 26.14 18.74 0.87
N PHE A 172 26.22 17.43 0.69
CA PHE A 172 26.18 16.49 1.82
C PHE A 172 27.59 16.06 2.23
N GLU A 173 27.86 16.19 3.54
CA GLU A 173 29.04 15.65 4.19
C GLU A 173 29.17 14.16 3.94
N THR A 174 30.39 13.72 3.65
CA THR A 174 30.76 12.35 3.32
C THR A 174 30.52 11.40 4.50
N LYS A 175 29.40 10.67 4.49
CA LYS A 175 29.26 9.48 5.35
C LYS A 175 29.84 8.27 4.63
N GLU A 176 30.62 7.47 5.35
CA GLU A 176 31.07 6.15 4.86
C GLU A 176 29.83 5.28 4.61
N VAL A 177 29.68 4.79 3.38
CA VAL A 177 28.59 3.88 3.00
C VAL A 177 29.09 2.45 3.08
N ASP A 178 28.37 1.66 3.84
CA ASP A 178 28.57 0.23 3.91
C ASP A 178 27.99 -0.43 2.64
N LEU A 179 28.87 -0.75 1.69
CA LEU A 179 28.47 -1.37 0.41
C LEU A 179 27.83 -2.76 0.60
N GLU A 180 28.19 -3.42 1.67
CA GLU A 180 27.66 -4.73 2.02
C GLU A 180 26.19 -4.61 2.38
N LEU A 181 25.86 -3.57 3.13
CA LEU A 181 24.51 -3.22 3.51
C LEU A 181 23.68 -2.87 2.25
N LEU A 182 24.23 -2.08 1.33
CA LEU A 182 23.57 -1.79 0.05
C LEU A 182 23.29 -3.05 -0.77
N GLY A 183 24.25 -3.97 -0.81
CA GLY A 183 24.09 -5.24 -1.50
C GLY A 183 22.95 -6.09 -0.90
N LEU A 184 22.89 -6.17 0.43
CA LEU A 184 21.82 -6.90 1.11
C LEU A 184 20.45 -6.24 0.88
N TYR A 185 20.37 -4.92 0.99
CA TYR A 185 19.16 -4.18 0.69
C TYR A 185 18.67 -4.40 -0.75
N SER A 186 19.59 -4.41 -1.70
CA SER A 186 19.25 -4.73 -3.09
C SER A 186 18.70 -6.14 -3.27
N LEU A 187 19.25 -7.11 -2.54
CA LEU A 187 18.73 -8.49 -2.53
C LEU A 187 17.36 -8.56 -1.84
N LEU A 188 17.18 -7.90 -0.70
CA LEU A 188 15.90 -7.83 0.00
C LEU A 188 14.85 -7.12 -0.85
N ASN A 189 15.21 -6.00 -1.47
CA ASN A 189 14.32 -5.31 -2.40
C ASN A 189 13.87 -6.24 -3.53
N LYS A 190 14.79 -6.96 -4.16
CA LYS A 190 14.46 -7.94 -5.20
C LYS A 190 13.67 -9.13 -4.69
N TYR A 191 13.78 -9.46 -3.41
CA TYR A 191 13.02 -10.52 -2.78
C TYR A 191 11.58 -10.12 -2.50
N PHE A 192 11.37 -8.90 -1.97
CA PHE A 192 10.05 -8.37 -1.62
C PHE A 192 9.29 -7.83 -2.82
N PHE A 193 10.01 -7.24 -3.78
CA PHE A 193 9.43 -6.59 -4.93
C PHE A 193 9.94 -7.24 -6.20
N ASP A 194 9.06 -7.86 -6.94
CA ASP A 194 9.37 -8.21 -8.33
C ASP A 194 9.52 -6.91 -9.15
N LYS A 195 10.13 -7.00 -10.32
CA LYS A 195 10.50 -5.82 -11.11
C LYS A 195 9.29 -4.88 -11.29
N ASN A 196 9.45 -3.62 -10.91
CA ASN A 196 8.50 -2.53 -11.11
C ASN A 196 7.25 -2.47 -10.21
N VAL A 197 7.16 -3.26 -9.14
CA VAL A 197 6.07 -3.14 -8.15
C VAL A 197 5.96 -1.71 -7.64
N LYS A 198 4.78 -1.11 -7.73
CA LYS A 198 4.48 0.22 -7.23
C LYS A 198 3.65 0.13 -5.95
N ILE A 199 3.76 1.16 -5.14
CA ILE A 199 2.98 1.32 -3.91
C ILE A 199 2.02 2.48 -4.16
N HIS A 200 0.74 2.24 -3.93
CA HIS A 200 -0.29 3.25 -4.11
C HIS A 200 -1.10 3.40 -2.83
N PHE A 201 -1.38 4.63 -2.44
CA PHE A 201 -2.22 4.92 -1.29
C PHE A 201 -3.47 5.70 -1.73
N PHE A 202 -4.64 5.22 -1.30
CA PHE A 202 -5.95 5.87 -1.48
C PHE A 202 -6.43 6.32 -0.10
N PRO A 203 -6.27 7.60 0.25
CA PRO A 203 -6.60 8.11 1.58
C PRO A 203 -8.11 8.16 1.82
N ALA A 204 -8.51 8.25 3.09
CA ALA A 204 -9.93 8.39 3.45
C ALA A 204 -10.55 9.65 2.84
N GLU A 205 -9.80 10.75 2.74
CA GLU A 205 -10.23 12.02 2.18
C GLU A 205 -10.40 12.04 0.65
N ARG A 206 -10.20 10.89 -0.03
CA ARG A 206 -10.15 10.78 -1.50
C ARG A 206 -11.32 11.41 -2.25
N SER A 207 -12.53 11.39 -1.68
CA SER A 207 -13.71 12.02 -2.31
C SER A 207 -13.66 13.55 -2.28
N GLY A 208 -13.17 14.13 -1.19
CA GLY A 208 -12.93 15.57 -1.07
C GLY A 208 -11.77 16.03 -1.95
N ILE A 209 -10.70 15.25 -1.98
CA ILE A 209 -9.55 15.53 -2.85
C ILE A 209 -9.98 15.51 -4.32
N MET A 210 -10.82 14.55 -4.73
CA MET A 210 -11.35 14.46 -6.09
C MET A 210 -12.08 15.73 -6.54
N LEU A 211 -12.69 16.48 -5.62
CA LEU A 211 -13.34 17.76 -5.93
C LEU A 211 -12.37 18.92 -6.08
N PHE A 212 -11.27 18.93 -5.33
CA PHE A 212 -10.41 20.11 -5.16
C PHE A 212 -8.96 19.89 -5.59
N TYR A 213 -8.62 18.78 -6.24
CA TYR A 213 -7.23 18.45 -6.57
C TYR A 213 -6.54 19.53 -7.42
N ASN A 214 -7.25 20.14 -8.38
CA ASN A 214 -6.71 21.23 -9.19
C ASN A 214 -6.34 22.46 -8.35
N GLN A 215 -7.24 22.90 -7.44
CA GLN A 215 -6.98 24.04 -6.57
C GLN A 215 -5.86 23.75 -5.55
N MET A 216 -5.77 22.53 -5.09
CA MET A 216 -4.68 22.08 -4.20
C MET A 216 -3.33 22.18 -4.91
N LEU A 217 -3.24 21.75 -6.17
CA LEU A 217 -2.01 21.87 -6.98
C LEU A 217 -1.66 23.31 -7.29
N GLU A 218 -2.63 24.13 -7.72
CA GLU A 218 -2.38 25.53 -7.97
C GLU A 218 -1.82 26.23 -6.73
N SER A 219 -2.35 25.89 -5.56
CA SER A 219 -1.82 26.38 -4.29
C SER A 219 -0.38 25.96 -4.05
N GLN A 220 -0.02 24.70 -4.29
CA GLN A 220 1.35 24.19 -4.17
C GLN A 220 2.29 24.88 -5.17
N ASN A 221 1.90 24.98 -6.43
CA ASN A 221 2.69 25.64 -7.47
C ASN A 221 2.92 27.13 -7.16
N ASN A 222 1.92 27.83 -6.62
CA ASN A 222 2.08 29.22 -6.20
C ASN A 222 3.09 29.40 -5.06
N ILE A 223 3.21 28.39 -4.18
CA ILE A 223 4.20 28.38 -3.12
C ILE A 223 5.59 28.15 -3.67
N LEU A 224 5.75 27.18 -4.58
CA LEU A 224 7.03 26.92 -5.25
C LEU A 224 7.52 28.16 -6.00
N ARG A 225 6.65 28.85 -6.75
CA ARG A 225 6.98 30.12 -7.41
C ARG A 225 7.40 31.21 -6.42
N LYS A 226 6.74 31.33 -5.27
CA LYS A 226 7.15 32.28 -4.22
C LYS A 226 8.51 31.91 -3.63
N LEU A 227 8.79 30.63 -3.43
CA LEU A 227 10.09 30.13 -2.98
C LEU A 227 11.21 30.50 -3.96
N GLU A 228 10.99 30.26 -5.25
CA GLU A 228 11.94 30.63 -6.31
C GLU A 228 12.25 32.13 -6.31
N LEU A 229 11.22 32.95 -6.09
CA LEU A 229 11.35 34.41 -6.07
C LEU A 229 11.97 34.96 -4.78
N THR A 230 11.65 34.38 -3.63
CA THR A 230 12.03 34.94 -2.31
C THR A 230 13.17 34.20 -1.65
N GLN A 231 13.51 32.99 -2.09
CA GLN A 231 14.46 32.07 -1.46
C GLN A 231 14.20 31.83 0.04
N ASP A 232 12.96 32.09 0.50
CA ASP A 232 12.57 31.92 1.91
C ASP A 232 12.18 30.47 2.19
N MET A 233 13.13 29.69 2.69
CA MET A 233 12.93 28.28 3.08
C MET A 233 11.87 28.09 4.18
N ASN A 234 11.46 29.14 4.91
CA ASN A 234 10.37 29.05 5.88
C ASN A 234 9.00 28.85 5.20
N LEU A 235 8.89 29.22 3.93
CA LEU A 235 7.68 28.96 3.15
C LEU A 235 7.45 27.43 2.96
N LEU A 236 8.50 26.63 2.84
CA LEU A 236 8.38 25.16 2.79
C LEU A 236 7.84 24.59 4.11
N LYS A 237 8.35 25.07 5.24
CA LYS A 237 7.91 24.60 6.57
C LYS A 237 6.45 24.96 6.89
N LYS A 238 5.95 26.07 6.32
CA LYS A 238 4.55 26.53 6.52
C LYS A 238 3.52 25.83 5.62
N ASN A 239 3.96 25.19 4.54
CA ASN A 239 3.07 24.86 3.42
C ASN A 239 2.90 23.37 3.11
N SER A 240 3.64 22.51 3.76
CA SER A 240 3.32 21.10 3.73
C SER A 240 2.15 20.84 4.68
N ARG A 241 0.95 20.89 4.14
CA ARG A 241 -0.30 20.77 4.93
C ARG A 241 -0.86 19.35 4.93
N TYR A 242 -0.38 18.50 4.05
CA TYR A 242 -0.95 17.18 3.83
C TYR A 242 0.08 16.10 4.16
N SER A 243 -0.40 14.97 4.67
CA SER A 243 0.41 13.78 4.79
C SER A 243 0.91 13.33 3.41
N GLU A 244 2.02 12.62 3.38
CA GLU A 244 2.62 12.19 2.11
C GLU A 244 1.69 11.34 1.24
N PRO A 245 0.92 10.38 1.78
CA PRO A 245 -0.06 9.62 0.99
C PRO A 245 -1.10 10.49 0.32
N VAL A 246 -1.56 11.55 1.00
CA VAL A 246 -2.50 12.53 0.44
C VAL A 246 -1.84 13.34 -0.68
N ASN A 247 -0.60 13.79 -0.48
CA ASN A 247 0.15 14.51 -1.51
C ASN A 247 0.38 13.66 -2.76
N GLU A 248 0.80 12.41 -2.59
CA GLU A 248 1.00 11.50 -3.72
C GLU A 248 -0.30 11.23 -4.48
N TYR A 249 -1.42 11.11 -3.75
CA TYR A 249 -2.72 10.95 -4.39
C TYR A 249 -3.12 12.18 -5.21
N ILE A 250 -2.90 13.41 -4.69
CA ILE A 250 -3.13 14.67 -5.40
C ILE A 250 -2.26 14.74 -6.67
N ILE A 251 -0.96 14.44 -6.55
CA ILE A 251 -0.04 14.46 -7.68
C ILE A 251 -0.51 13.49 -8.77
N ARG A 252 -0.91 12.28 -8.41
CA ARG A 252 -1.40 11.25 -9.34
C ARG A 252 -2.64 11.72 -10.10
N LEU A 253 -3.60 12.36 -9.42
CA LEU A 253 -4.80 12.90 -10.07
C LEU A 253 -4.49 14.03 -11.06
N ASN A 254 -3.28 14.57 -11.07
CA ASN A 254 -2.86 15.64 -11.97
C ASN A 254 -1.98 15.18 -13.13
N GLN A 255 -1.62 13.90 -13.17
CA GLN A 255 -0.88 13.30 -14.29
C GLN A 255 -1.80 12.86 -15.44
N LEU A 256 -2.92 13.58 -15.66
CA LEU A 256 -3.96 13.18 -16.61
C LEU A 256 -3.49 13.21 -18.06
N GLU A 257 -2.57 14.14 -18.42
CA GLU A 257 -1.99 14.22 -19.76
C GLU A 257 -1.25 12.94 -20.15
N GLU A 258 -0.63 12.27 -19.17
CA GLU A 258 0.06 11.00 -19.38
C GLU A 258 -0.92 9.87 -19.69
N TYR A 259 -2.17 9.98 -19.22
CA TYR A 259 -3.19 8.93 -19.36
C TYR A 259 -4.01 9.07 -20.64
N GLU A 260 -4.21 10.29 -21.18
CA GLU A 260 -5.02 10.51 -22.39
C GLU A 260 -4.51 9.71 -23.60
N ASN A 261 -3.18 9.44 -23.64
CA ASN A 261 -2.53 8.73 -24.74
C ASN A 261 -2.03 7.34 -24.34
N LYS A 262 -2.43 6.84 -23.16
CA LYS A 262 -1.95 5.56 -22.64
C LYS A 262 -2.98 4.46 -22.88
N ASP A 263 -2.51 3.29 -23.32
CA ASP A 263 -3.33 2.10 -23.43
C ASP A 263 -3.83 1.65 -22.05
N GLU A 264 -5.00 1.06 -22.01
CA GLU A 264 -5.54 0.42 -20.83
C GLU A 264 -4.66 -0.73 -20.36
N THR A 265 -4.56 -0.92 -19.05
CA THR A 265 -3.81 -2.03 -18.47
C THR A 265 -4.44 -3.38 -18.81
N GLU A 266 -3.67 -4.45 -18.78
CA GLU A 266 -4.18 -5.81 -18.96
C GLU A 266 -5.19 -6.18 -17.86
N ILE A 267 -4.89 -5.79 -16.61
CA ILE A 267 -5.77 -6.00 -15.45
C ILE A 267 -7.14 -5.36 -15.68
N TYR A 268 -7.17 -4.11 -16.20
CA TYR A 268 -8.44 -3.42 -16.46
C TYR A 268 -9.21 -4.07 -17.61
N ARG A 269 -8.53 -4.47 -18.69
CA ARG A 269 -9.19 -5.17 -19.81
C ARG A 269 -9.80 -6.50 -19.40
N ASN A 270 -9.11 -7.27 -18.55
CA ASN A 270 -9.65 -8.51 -18.00
C ASN A 270 -10.83 -8.22 -17.07
N LEU A 271 -10.71 -7.21 -16.22
CA LEU A 271 -11.77 -6.80 -15.30
C LEU A 271 -13.06 -6.42 -16.02
N VAL A 272 -12.98 -5.59 -17.08
CA VAL A 272 -14.16 -5.18 -17.88
C VAL A 272 -14.82 -6.37 -18.59
N LYS A 273 -14.03 -7.36 -18.97
CA LYS A 273 -14.52 -8.57 -19.63
C LYS A 273 -15.24 -9.52 -18.67
N ASP A 274 -14.71 -9.67 -17.45
CA ASP A 274 -15.15 -10.69 -16.51
C ASP A 274 -16.14 -10.15 -15.46
N ILE A 275 -16.12 -8.85 -15.18
CA ILE A 275 -16.98 -8.20 -14.19
C ILE A 275 -17.64 -6.98 -14.81
N ASP A 276 -18.94 -6.83 -14.57
CA ASP A 276 -19.66 -5.61 -14.93
C ASP A 276 -19.32 -4.46 -13.94
N ILE A 277 -18.23 -3.77 -14.18
CA ILE A 277 -17.76 -2.62 -13.40
C ILE A 277 -18.80 -1.50 -13.42
N GLN A 278 -19.54 -1.36 -14.53
CA GLN A 278 -20.53 -0.29 -14.68
C GLN A 278 -21.60 -0.39 -13.61
N ASN A 279 -21.87 -1.58 -13.08
CA ASN A 279 -22.82 -1.77 -11.98
C ASN A 279 -22.33 -1.25 -10.62
N ILE A 280 -21.04 -0.87 -10.47
CA ILE A 280 -20.52 -0.32 -9.22
C ILE A 280 -20.73 1.20 -9.17
N ILE A 281 -20.45 1.88 -10.28
CA ILE A 281 -20.55 3.34 -10.40
C ILE A 281 -21.62 3.81 -11.39
N GLU A 282 -22.35 2.87 -12.01
CA GLU A 282 -23.42 3.13 -12.99
C GLU A 282 -22.97 3.99 -14.18
N GLY A 283 -21.73 3.76 -14.62
CA GLY A 283 -21.10 4.51 -15.70
C GLY A 283 -19.60 4.26 -15.81
N GLU A 284 -18.89 5.19 -16.43
CA GLU A 284 -17.46 5.10 -16.69
C GLU A 284 -16.72 6.39 -16.30
N ILE A 285 -15.49 6.24 -15.81
CA ILE A 285 -14.56 7.37 -15.60
C ILE A 285 -13.69 7.50 -16.85
N ILE A 286 -13.72 8.68 -17.46
CA ILE A 286 -12.92 9.02 -18.64
C ILE A 286 -12.08 10.26 -18.39
N ILE A 287 -11.04 10.44 -19.18
CA ILE A 287 -10.23 11.65 -19.20
C ILE A 287 -10.51 12.37 -20.50
N LYS A 288 -10.82 13.67 -20.40
CA LYS A 288 -11.10 14.50 -21.56
C LYS A 288 -10.61 15.93 -21.32
N SER A 289 -9.79 16.45 -22.22
CA SER A 289 -9.21 17.79 -22.08
C SER A 289 -8.53 18.02 -20.75
N ASN A 290 -7.72 17.06 -20.30
CA ASN A 290 -7.00 17.07 -19.02
C ASN A 290 -7.93 17.23 -17.79
N GLN A 291 -9.13 16.69 -17.87
CA GLN A 291 -10.10 16.67 -16.78
C GLN A 291 -10.67 15.26 -16.59
N ILE A 292 -10.96 14.92 -15.33
CA ILE A 292 -11.66 13.70 -14.98
C ILE A 292 -13.17 13.93 -15.16
N ILE A 293 -13.77 13.16 -16.06
CA ILE A 293 -15.18 13.22 -16.42
C ILE A 293 -15.84 11.87 -16.08
N TYR A 294 -17.05 11.92 -15.56
CA TYR A 294 -17.89 10.76 -15.42
C TYR A 294 -18.91 10.72 -16.56
N LYS A 295 -19.00 9.59 -17.24
CA LYS A 295 -19.97 9.31 -18.28
C LYS A 295 -20.98 8.30 -17.77
N ASN A 296 -22.24 8.67 -17.65
CA ASN A 296 -23.30 7.77 -17.17
C ASN A 296 -23.74 6.77 -18.26
N GLN A 297 -24.64 5.85 -17.91
CA GLN A 297 -25.18 4.84 -18.84
C GLN A 297 -25.97 5.44 -20.03
N GLU A 298 -26.43 6.69 -19.93
CA GLU A 298 -27.11 7.42 -20.99
C GLU A 298 -26.14 8.25 -21.85
N ASP A 299 -24.84 8.01 -21.75
CA ASP A 299 -23.78 8.74 -22.45
C ASP A 299 -23.67 10.24 -22.06
N VAL A 300 -24.27 10.65 -20.93
CA VAL A 300 -24.16 12.03 -20.43
C VAL A 300 -22.85 12.22 -19.70
N GLU A 301 -22.06 13.20 -20.13
CA GLU A 301 -20.79 13.58 -19.50
C GLU A 301 -21.02 14.58 -18.36
N LEU A 302 -20.51 14.26 -17.17
CA LEU A 302 -20.66 15.07 -15.95
C LEU A 302 -19.30 15.34 -15.33
N ASN A 303 -19.10 16.60 -14.90
CA ASN A 303 -17.94 16.97 -14.09
C ASN A 303 -18.02 16.35 -12.69
N MET A 304 -16.87 16.08 -12.05
CA MET A 304 -16.78 15.51 -10.70
C MET A 304 -17.57 16.28 -9.64
N GLY A 305 -17.86 17.58 -9.84
CA GLY A 305 -18.70 18.36 -8.95
C GLY A 305 -20.18 17.91 -8.93
N LEU A 306 -20.68 17.33 -10.01
CA LEU A 306 -22.09 16.99 -10.21
C LEU A 306 -22.42 15.51 -9.96
N VAL A 307 -21.43 14.67 -9.71
CA VAL A 307 -21.63 13.22 -9.53
C VAL A 307 -21.81 12.84 -8.06
N SER A 308 -22.25 11.61 -7.81
CA SER A 308 -22.46 11.07 -6.46
C SER A 308 -21.15 10.97 -5.67
N SER A 309 -21.25 10.91 -4.35
CA SER A 309 -20.08 10.67 -3.48
C SER A 309 -19.41 9.33 -3.74
N THR A 310 -20.17 8.30 -4.09
CA THR A 310 -19.66 6.99 -4.51
C THR A 310 -18.72 7.11 -5.71
N VAL A 311 -19.17 7.78 -6.77
CA VAL A 311 -18.34 8.00 -7.97
C VAL A 311 -17.07 8.76 -7.64
N LYS A 312 -17.15 9.86 -6.85
CA LYS A 312 -15.96 10.63 -6.41
C LYS A 312 -14.97 9.78 -5.63
N THR A 313 -15.47 8.92 -4.73
CA THR A 313 -14.65 8.05 -3.90
C THR A 313 -13.89 7.01 -4.71
N LEU A 314 -14.52 6.46 -5.75
CA LEU A 314 -13.96 5.37 -6.55
C LEU A 314 -13.21 5.84 -7.80
N ALA A 315 -13.42 7.08 -8.26
CA ALA A 315 -12.87 7.57 -9.54
C ALA A 315 -11.34 7.43 -9.63
N GLY A 316 -10.62 7.84 -8.60
CA GLY A 316 -9.16 7.72 -8.58
C GLY A 316 -8.66 6.27 -8.61
N PHE A 317 -9.41 5.35 -7.97
CA PHE A 317 -9.10 3.92 -8.01
C PHE A 317 -9.35 3.32 -9.40
N PHE A 318 -10.46 3.67 -10.05
CA PHE A 318 -10.70 3.22 -11.43
C PHE A 318 -9.71 3.79 -12.44
N LEU A 319 -9.27 5.05 -12.28
CA LEU A 319 -8.19 5.61 -13.11
C LEU A 319 -6.87 4.84 -12.91
N TYR A 320 -6.54 4.50 -11.67
CA TYR A 320 -5.38 3.67 -11.40
C TYR A 320 -5.49 2.31 -12.08
N LEU A 321 -6.61 1.61 -11.92
CA LEU A 321 -6.83 0.32 -12.57
C LEU A 321 -6.69 0.41 -14.08
N LYS A 322 -7.29 1.46 -14.68
CA LYS A 322 -7.32 1.65 -16.12
C LYS A 322 -5.95 1.94 -16.72
N TYR A 323 -5.12 2.73 -16.06
CA TYR A 323 -3.90 3.27 -16.68
C TYR A 323 -2.59 2.91 -15.99
N GLN A 324 -2.60 2.40 -14.76
CA GLN A 324 -1.37 2.21 -13.98
C GLN A 324 -1.17 0.81 -13.43
N ALA A 325 -2.25 0.08 -13.13
CA ALA A 325 -2.21 -1.19 -12.41
C ALA A 325 -1.28 -2.22 -13.08
N GLN A 326 -0.44 -2.84 -12.26
CA GLN A 326 0.50 -3.89 -12.67
C GLN A 326 0.46 -5.02 -11.64
N GLU A 327 0.69 -6.25 -12.09
CA GLU A 327 0.82 -7.40 -11.19
C GLU A 327 1.91 -7.15 -10.15
N GLY A 328 1.61 -7.48 -8.90
CA GLY A 328 2.49 -7.28 -7.76
C GLY A 328 2.34 -5.93 -7.07
N ASP A 329 1.63 -4.94 -7.65
CA ASP A 329 1.42 -3.64 -7.00
C ASP A 329 0.78 -3.79 -5.61
N ILE A 330 1.21 -2.94 -4.67
CA ILE A 330 0.69 -2.89 -3.30
C ILE A 330 -0.20 -1.66 -3.15
N ILE A 331 -1.46 -1.90 -2.82
CA ILE A 331 -2.49 -0.87 -2.79
C ILE A 331 -3.01 -0.71 -1.37
N PHE A 332 -2.83 0.48 -0.82
CA PHE A 332 -3.39 0.89 0.46
C PHE A 332 -4.71 1.62 0.21
N ILE A 333 -5.77 1.22 0.93
CA ILE A 333 -7.07 1.91 0.90
C ILE A 333 -7.49 2.16 2.34
N ASP A 334 -7.48 3.43 2.73
CA ASP A 334 -7.96 3.83 4.06
C ASP A 334 -9.48 4.06 4.01
N GLU A 335 -10.20 3.45 4.97
CA GLU A 335 -11.66 3.47 5.06
C GLU A 335 -12.35 3.16 3.73
N ILE A 336 -12.23 1.90 3.27
CA ILE A 336 -12.75 1.47 1.96
C ILE A 336 -14.25 1.71 1.80
N GLU A 337 -15.01 1.61 2.89
CA GLU A 337 -16.46 1.80 2.96
C GLU A 337 -16.93 3.24 2.85
N LEU A 338 -16.02 4.21 2.96
CA LEU A 338 -16.38 5.63 3.08
C LEU A 338 -17.22 6.09 1.87
N ASN A 339 -18.36 6.74 2.17
CA ASN A 339 -19.34 7.21 1.17
C ASN A 339 -19.94 6.13 0.26
N LEU A 340 -19.87 4.86 0.64
CA LEU A 340 -20.46 3.76 -0.10
C LEU A 340 -21.74 3.25 0.58
N HIS A 341 -22.81 3.10 -0.20
CA HIS A 341 -23.98 2.35 0.26
C HIS A 341 -23.58 0.90 0.57
N PRO A 342 -24.20 0.21 1.56
CA PRO A 342 -23.87 -1.19 1.90
C PRO A 342 -23.78 -2.14 0.70
N GLU A 343 -24.66 -2.01 -0.27
CA GLU A 343 -24.61 -2.78 -1.52
C GLU A 343 -23.30 -2.55 -2.28
N ASN A 344 -22.87 -1.28 -2.41
CA ASN A 344 -21.62 -0.94 -3.10
C ASN A 344 -20.39 -1.37 -2.29
N GLN A 345 -20.47 -1.41 -0.96
CA GLN A 345 -19.41 -1.98 -0.12
C GLN A 345 -19.18 -3.46 -0.46
N ARG A 346 -20.26 -4.24 -0.60
CA ARG A 346 -20.18 -5.64 -1.04
C ARG A 346 -19.57 -5.77 -2.43
N LYS A 347 -20.06 -4.98 -3.41
CA LYS A 347 -19.52 -4.99 -4.78
C LYS A 347 -18.03 -4.64 -4.83
N VAL A 348 -17.62 -3.62 -4.08
CA VAL A 348 -16.20 -3.22 -3.99
C VAL A 348 -15.36 -4.31 -3.34
N MET A 349 -15.86 -5.01 -2.32
CA MET A 349 -15.12 -6.11 -1.71
C MET A 349 -14.94 -7.30 -2.68
N ARG A 350 -15.97 -7.62 -3.47
CA ARG A 350 -15.89 -8.61 -4.56
C ARG A 350 -14.87 -8.20 -5.63
N LEU A 351 -14.86 -6.92 -6.00
CA LEU A 351 -13.87 -6.35 -6.92
C LEU A 351 -12.45 -6.51 -6.37
N ILE A 352 -12.21 -6.18 -5.10
CA ILE A 352 -10.90 -6.36 -4.44
C ILE A 352 -10.46 -7.83 -4.46
N ASN A 353 -11.37 -8.77 -4.18
CA ASN A 353 -11.09 -10.20 -4.27
C ASN A 353 -10.67 -10.61 -5.69
N TYR A 354 -11.41 -10.19 -6.71
CA TYR A 354 -11.06 -10.45 -8.10
C TYR A 354 -9.67 -9.91 -8.45
N LEU A 355 -9.40 -8.65 -8.09
CA LEU A 355 -8.12 -8.00 -8.37
C LEU A 355 -6.96 -8.65 -7.61
N SER A 356 -7.20 -9.17 -6.41
CA SER A 356 -6.17 -9.92 -5.67
C SER A 356 -5.77 -11.21 -6.38
N LYS A 357 -6.73 -11.87 -7.04
CA LYS A 357 -6.46 -13.05 -7.90
C LYS A 357 -5.68 -12.69 -9.17
N GLN A 358 -5.76 -11.42 -9.61
CA GLN A 358 -4.94 -10.89 -10.71
C GLN A 358 -3.53 -10.44 -10.24
N GLY A 359 -3.13 -10.78 -9.02
CA GLY A 359 -1.79 -10.52 -8.48
C GLY A 359 -1.61 -9.17 -7.79
N LEU A 360 -2.66 -8.36 -7.63
CA LEU A 360 -2.59 -7.14 -6.83
C LEU A 360 -2.64 -7.47 -5.32
N LYS A 361 -1.94 -6.70 -4.50
CA LYS A 361 -1.93 -6.86 -3.04
C LYS A 361 -2.58 -5.67 -2.38
N PHE A 362 -3.50 -5.92 -1.46
CA PHE A 362 -4.26 -4.88 -0.80
C PHE A 362 -3.98 -4.82 0.69
N VAL A 363 -3.83 -3.60 1.22
CA VAL A 363 -3.84 -3.27 2.65
C VAL A 363 -5.01 -2.32 2.87
N ILE A 364 -6.05 -2.80 3.54
CA ILE A 364 -7.34 -2.10 3.63
C ILE A 364 -7.67 -1.85 5.08
N SER A 365 -7.94 -0.61 5.46
CA SER A 365 -8.56 -0.30 6.75
C SER A 365 -10.07 -0.24 6.61
N THR A 366 -10.78 -0.74 7.61
CA THR A 366 -12.24 -0.69 7.67
C THR A 366 -12.77 -0.70 9.10
N HIS A 367 -13.94 -0.09 9.27
CA HIS A 367 -14.78 -0.23 10.45
C HIS A 367 -16.20 -0.73 10.09
N SER A 368 -16.38 -1.20 8.84
CA SER A 368 -17.67 -1.67 8.33
C SER A 368 -17.90 -3.15 8.61
N PRO A 369 -19.00 -3.50 9.30
CA PRO A 369 -19.41 -4.89 9.42
C PRO A 369 -19.80 -5.52 8.08
N VAL A 370 -20.25 -4.71 7.10
CA VAL A 370 -20.63 -5.20 5.77
C VAL A 370 -19.41 -5.73 5.00
N ILE A 371 -18.28 -5.02 5.06
CA ILE A 371 -17.03 -5.44 4.43
C ILE A 371 -16.55 -6.78 5.01
N THR A 372 -16.53 -6.88 6.34
CA THR A 372 -16.07 -8.10 7.03
C THR A 372 -17.01 -9.27 6.80
N GLN A 373 -18.33 -9.02 6.79
CA GLN A 373 -19.32 -10.08 6.54
C GLN A 373 -19.24 -10.56 5.08
N GLU A 374 -19.07 -9.67 4.10
CA GLU A 374 -18.92 -10.09 2.71
C GLU A 374 -17.63 -10.92 2.51
N MET A 375 -16.52 -10.58 3.20
CA MET A 375 -15.33 -11.42 3.20
C MET A 375 -15.60 -12.81 3.79
N ASN A 376 -16.31 -12.89 4.92
CA ASN A 376 -16.72 -14.17 5.49
C ASN A 376 -17.56 -14.99 4.52
N ASN A 377 -18.54 -14.38 3.86
CA ASN A 377 -19.35 -15.04 2.85
C ASN A 377 -18.47 -15.60 1.71
N MET A 378 -17.50 -14.84 1.23
CA MET A 378 -16.59 -15.30 0.18
C MET A 378 -15.67 -16.45 0.63
N ILE A 379 -15.20 -16.42 1.89
CA ILE A 379 -14.39 -17.51 2.47
C ILE A 379 -15.24 -18.78 2.66
N MET A 380 -16.43 -18.65 3.20
CA MET A 380 -17.36 -19.76 3.37
C MET A 380 -17.78 -20.36 2.02
N PHE A 381 -18.05 -19.51 1.03
CA PHE A 381 -18.36 -19.98 -0.33
C PHE A 381 -17.21 -20.85 -0.88
N GLU A 382 -15.94 -20.42 -0.75
CA GLU A 382 -14.80 -21.20 -1.24
C GLU A 382 -14.70 -22.59 -0.57
N LYS A 383 -15.06 -22.66 0.72
CA LYS A 383 -15.07 -23.95 1.46
C LYS A 383 -16.19 -24.88 1.01
N CYS A 384 -17.30 -24.39 0.50
CA CYS A 384 -18.50 -25.19 0.19
C CYS A 384 -19.00 -25.06 -1.26
N LYS A 385 -18.23 -24.43 -2.16
CA LYS A 385 -18.63 -24.13 -3.55
C LYS A 385 -19.15 -25.32 -4.37
N ASP A 386 -18.65 -26.53 -4.08
CA ASP A 386 -19.06 -27.75 -4.75
C ASP A 386 -20.41 -28.31 -4.25
N LYS A 387 -20.90 -27.76 -3.11
CA LYS A 387 -22.14 -28.21 -2.46
C LYS A 387 -23.28 -27.21 -2.54
N ILE A 388 -23.02 -26.00 -3.06
CA ILE A 388 -23.99 -24.92 -3.12
C ILE A 388 -24.90 -25.14 -4.32
N ASP A 389 -26.22 -25.00 -4.08
CA ASP A 389 -27.25 -25.06 -5.11
C ASP A 389 -27.16 -23.87 -6.09
N ASP A 390 -27.43 -24.16 -7.38
CA ASP A 390 -27.46 -23.12 -8.42
C ASP A 390 -28.56 -22.08 -8.19
N GLU A 391 -29.61 -22.42 -7.43
CA GLU A 391 -30.67 -21.49 -7.05
C GLU A 391 -30.12 -20.37 -6.13
N ILE A 392 -29.33 -20.73 -5.09
CA ILE A 392 -28.66 -19.79 -4.19
C ILE A 392 -27.71 -18.87 -4.97
N ILE A 393 -26.94 -19.44 -5.90
CA ILE A 393 -26.01 -18.69 -6.74
C ILE A 393 -26.73 -17.62 -7.57
N LYS A 394 -27.86 -17.96 -8.17
CA LYS A 394 -28.68 -17.04 -8.96
C LYS A 394 -29.34 -15.97 -8.10
N GLU A 395 -29.94 -16.38 -6.97
CA GLU A 395 -30.60 -15.46 -6.03
C GLU A 395 -29.69 -14.35 -5.54
N HIS A 396 -28.43 -14.73 -5.21
CA HIS A 396 -27.43 -13.78 -4.67
C HIS A 396 -26.50 -13.20 -5.73
N SER A 397 -26.75 -13.42 -7.03
CA SER A 397 -25.92 -12.95 -8.14
C SER A 397 -24.43 -13.24 -7.92
N ILE A 398 -24.11 -14.48 -7.54
CA ILE A 398 -22.76 -14.95 -7.27
C ILE A 398 -22.11 -15.43 -8.57
N ASP A 399 -20.92 -14.93 -8.86
CA ASP A 399 -20.07 -15.51 -9.89
C ASP A 399 -19.32 -16.72 -9.29
N ARG A 400 -19.68 -17.93 -9.69
CA ARG A 400 -19.14 -19.18 -9.15
C ARG A 400 -17.62 -19.26 -9.26
N GLU A 401 -17.02 -18.70 -10.29
CA GLU A 401 -15.58 -18.77 -10.55
C GLU A 401 -14.81 -17.71 -9.77
N ASN A 402 -15.38 -16.50 -9.66
CA ASN A 402 -14.66 -15.35 -9.15
C ASN A 402 -15.01 -14.97 -7.70
N TYR A 403 -16.13 -15.45 -7.15
CA TYR A 403 -16.62 -15.03 -5.84
C TYR A 403 -15.79 -15.59 -4.67
N GLY A 404 -15.42 -16.88 -4.70
CA GLY A 404 -14.72 -17.54 -3.59
C GLY A 404 -13.40 -16.88 -3.22
N LEU A 405 -13.08 -16.82 -1.93
CA LEU A 405 -11.83 -16.27 -1.38
C LEU A 405 -11.17 -17.32 -0.48
N ARG A 406 -9.93 -17.69 -0.79
CA ARG A 406 -9.19 -18.64 0.04
C ARG A 406 -8.72 -17.98 1.33
N GLN A 407 -8.93 -18.66 2.45
CA GLN A 407 -8.49 -18.17 3.76
C GLN A 407 -6.99 -17.89 3.83
N GLU A 408 -6.19 -18.68 3.13
CA GLU A 408 -4.73 -18.51 3.05
C GLU A 408 -4.28 -17.23 2.31
N ASP A 409 -5.16 -16.61 1.51
CA ASP A 409 -4.89 -15.37 0.77
C ASP A 409 -5.28 -14.10 1.55
N VAL A 410 -5.69 -14.27 2.80
CA VAL A 410 -6.16 -13.16 3.66
C VAL A 410 -5.39 -13.09 4.96
N ASN A 411 -5.03 -11.87 5.38
CA ASN A 411 -4.61 -11.55 6.75
C ASN A 411 -5.57 -10.57 7.38
N VAL A 412 -5.79 -10.71 8.68
CA VAL A 412 -6.62 -9.78 9.44
C VAL A 412 -5.89 -9.30 10.68
N TYR A 413 -5.67 -7.98 10.73
CA TYR A 413 -5.11 -7.27 11.88
C TYR A 413 -6.24 -6.61 12.65
N PHE A 414 -6.51 -7.11 13.82
CA PHE A 414 -7.55 -6.59 14.69
C PHE A 414 -6.98 -5.65 15.75
N LEU A 415 -7.40 -4.37 15.72
CA LEU A 415 -6.98 -3.36 16.67
C LEU A 415 -8.01 -3.25 17.79
N ASN A 416 -7.65 -3.75 18.96
CA ASN A 416 -8.48 -3.69 20.16
C ASN A 416 -7.59 -3.47 21.38
N ASN A 417 -8.11 -2.81 22.41
CA ASN A 417 -7.43 -2.57 23.70
C ASN A 417 -5.99 -2.06 23.53
N LYS A 418 -5.78 -1.13 22.58
CA LYS A 418 -4.48 -0.51 22.27
C LYS A 418 -3.40 -1.48 21.82
N THR A 419 -3.78 -2.64 21.33
CA THR A 419 -2.87 -3.67 20.80
C THR A 419 -3.33 -4.14 19.44
N ILE A 420 -2.42 -4.79 18.72
CA ILE A 420 -2.72 -5.48 17.47
C ILE A 420 -2.74 -6.97 17.76
N LYS A 421 -3.81 -7.63 17.32
CA LYS A 421 -3.89 -9.08 17.31
C LYS A 421 -4.02 -9.55 15.88
N ASN A 422 -3.19 -10.50 15.45
CA ASN A 422 -3.50 -11.28 14.26
C ASN A 422 -4.71 -12.15 14.62
N THR A 423 -5.78 -11.96 13.87
CA THR A 423 -6.99 -12.74 14.11
C THR A 423 -6.82 -14.10 13.46
N GLU A 424 -6.88 -15.15 14.28
CA GLU A 424 -7.03 -16.49 13.78
C GLU A 424 -8.45 -16.62 13.18
N PHE A 425 -8.54 -17.35 12.07
CA PHE A 425 -9.84 -17.67 11.49
C PHE A 425 -10.44 -18.83 12.28
N GLU A 426 -11.66 -18.66 12.74
CA GLU A 426 -12.46 -19.78 13.23
C GLU A 426 -13.08 -20.56 12.06
N GLU A 427 -13.74 -21.68 12.37
CA GLU A 427 -14.40 -22.50 11.33
C GLU A 427 -15.39 -21.67 10.51
N ASP A 428 -16.01 -20.66 11.10
CA ASP A 428 -17.05 -19.80 10.52
C ASP A 428 -16.52 -18.48 9.89
N GLY A 429 -15.20 -18.26 9.88
CA GLY A 429 -14.60 -17.08 9.24
C GLY A 429 -13.83 -16.16 10.21
N ILE A 430 -13.80 -14.87 9.89
CA ILE A 430 -13.13 -13.84 10.70
C ILE A 430 -13.96 -13.56 11.93
N ILE A 431 -13.33 -13.58 13.12
CA ILE A 431 -13.98 -13.20 14.38
C ILE A 431 -14.27 -11.69 14.34
N THR A 432 -15.53 -11.33 14.34
CA THR A 432 -15.99 -9.93 14.38
C THR A 432 -16.71 -9.61 15.69
N GLU A 433 -16.19 -10.13 16.82
CA GLU A 433 -16.84 -10.00 18.15
C GLU A 433 -17.36 -8.58 18.41
N THR A 434 -16.55 -7.55 18.14
CA THR A 434 -16.95 -6.16 18.42
C THR A 434 -18.08 -5.63 17.53
N PHE A 435 -18.24 -6.13 16.30
CA PHE A 435 -19.35 -5.73 15.44
C PHE A 435 -20.61 -6.53 15.79
N ASN A 436 -20.45 -7.81 16.05
CA ASN A 436 -21.54 -8.70 16.42
C ASN A 436 -22.12 -8.32 17.81
N GLU A 437 -21.28 -7.91 18.76
CA GLU A 437 -21.74 -7.39 20.07
C GLU A 437 -22.64 -6.17 19.89
N VAL A 438 -22.22 -5.15 19.15
CA VAL A 438 -23.01 -3.91 18.97
C VAL A 438 -24.29 -4.18 18.18
N LEU A 439 -24.24 -4.97 17.12
CA LEU A 439 -25.45 -5.33 16.35
C LEU A 439 -26.39 -6.17 17.19
N GLY A 440 -25.85 -7.14 17.98
CA GLY A 440 -26.62 -7.95 18.90
C GLY A 440 -27.29 -7.13 20.02
N GLU A 441 -26.60 -6.13 20.58
CA GLU A 441 -27.17 -5.20 21.55
C GLU A 441 -28.35 -4.40 20.97
N ILE A 442 -28.21 -3.91 19.71
CA ILE A 442 -29.27 -3.18 19.03
C ILE A 442 -30.47 -4.09 18.76
N ASP A 443 -30.23 -5.30 18.27
CA ASP A 443 -31.29 -6.27 18.01
C ASP A 443 -32.00 -6.72 19.29
N ASN A 444 -31.25 -6.99 20.37
CA ASN A 444 -31.82 -7.35 21.67
C ASN A 444 -32.70 -6.23 22.21
N LEU A 445 -32.20 -4.98 22.19
CA LEU A 445 -33.01 -3.84 22.60
C LEU A 445 -34.29 -3.71 21.79
N TYR A 446 -34.19 -3.90 20.45
CA TYR A 446 -35.37 -3.84 19.56
C TYR A 446 -36.38 -4.93 19.90
N GLN A 447 -35.93 -6.16 20.17
CA GLN A 447 -36.79 -7.26 20.58
C GLN A 447 -37.46 -7.00 21.95
N GLU A 448 -36.70 -6.49 22.92
CA GLU A 448 -37.26 -6.11 24.24
C GLU A 448 -38.35 -5.04 24.12
N LEU A 449 -38.14 -4.03 23.24
CA LEU A 449 -39.13 -2.98 22.97
C LEU A 449 -40.37 -3.53 22.26
N LEU A 450 -40.22 -4.48 21.31
CA LEU A 450 -41.35 -5.14 20.69
C LEU A 450 -42.18 -5.93 21.69
N PHE A 451 -41.55 -6.72 22.56
CA PHE A 451 -42.25 -7.45 23.59
C PHE A 451 -43.00 -6.51 24.55
N ALA A 452 -42.42 -5.38 24.95
CA ALA A 452 -43.07 -4.40 25.79
C ALA A 452 -44.33 -3.75 25.12
N MET A 453 -44.37 -3.69 23.77
CA MET A 453 -45.51 -3.19 23.02
C MET A 453 -46.64 -4.23 22.87
N GLU A 454 -46.32 -5.52 22.93
CA GLU A 454 -47.29 -6.62 22.80
C GLU A 454 -47.95 -6.96 24.17
N GLU A 455 -47.41 -6.49 25.29
CA GLU A 455 -47.96 -6.66 26.64
C GLU A 455 -49.04 -5.61 27.01
N GLU A 456 -49.41 -4.65 26.16
CA GLU A 456 -50.56 -3.75 26.24
C GLU A 456 -51.76 -4.29 25.45
#